data_9a77ca01b6ac155f6a48e37783a71f15
#
_entry.id   9a77ca01b6ac155f6a48e37783a71f15
#
_cell.length_a   1.000
_cell.length_b   1.000
_cell.length_c   1.000
_cell.angle_alpha   90.00
_cell.angle_beta   90.00
_cell.angle_gamma   90.00
#
_symmetry.space_group_name_H-M   'P 1'
#
loop_
_entity.id
_entity.type
_entity.pdbx_description
1 polymer ?
#
loop_
_entity_poly.entity_id
_entity_poly.type
_entity_poly.pdbx_seq_one_letter_code
_entity_poly.pdbx_strand_id
1 'polypeptide(L)'
;SQRKKNKILEEYKTLTEQNTERINFIGPDPVSMGLDMINPNNPHSVLNGYVVTEKADGIRAELFIDKSQNGYLITKKKEIIYTGLLFRNIGGNCILDGEYITKDRNGKDIQLFMIFDIYYLDSGEYPNQPYTMPWIGKKKDDICRSLIIHDLKNKIQFEPSEILSLKDGIYVLNWKPDLSGGNESYKIDNKDTIRIGYKQYYEGPKKLKKDKKNPSKFTNINGIMKVSNKILSLDKKDNYEYSVDGLIYMPMYYPVASNDEDNVKDNISGTWLQNYKWKPPEENTIDFRLKFIKEELKGRRVNKITSFTKDKRTIKCQQVHLYVGYNIKRDNTTDFTWKVMGYDNRKKNEILFNPPFEDDSLHICNIPLTRNKLLCLKDKSEVNDNIIYEMRYIPENPFGYQWVPLRAREDKTRPNDSHTADNVWNTIKYPVTEKMIIGKEDLTNLVHEDKKEELEEYSYYQEYSEETDLDSCLRVFHNYLKDKLIN
;
A
#
# COMPACT_ATOMS: atom_id res chain seq x y z
N SER A 1 -14.65 23.83 -15.05
CA SER A 1 -16.08 23.83 -14.63
C SER A 1 -16.54 22.40 -14.31
N GLN A 2 -17.52 22.22 -13.44
CA GLN A 2 -18.07 20.90 -13.07
C GLN A 2 -18.53 20.10 -14.30
N ARG A 3 -19.10 20.77 -15.31
CA ARG A 3 -19.52 20.14 -16.57
C ARG A 3 -18.34 19.50 -17.33
N LYS A 4 -17.17 20.16 -17.37
CA LYS A 4 -15.95 19.63 -18.01
C LYS A 4 -15.42 18.44 -17.21
N LYS A 5 -15.42 18.52 -15.89
CA LYS A 5 -15.03 17.42 -15.00
C LYS A 5 -15.90 16.18 -15.25
N ASN A 6 -17.20 16.34 -15.26
CA ASN A 6 -18.14 15.22 -15.50
C ASN A 6 -17.90 14.59 -16.89
N LYS A 7 -17.67 15.41 -17.93
CA LYS A 7 -17.37 14.90 -19.27
C LYS A 7 -16.12 14.02 -19.29
N ILE A 8 -15.03 14.49 -18.66
CA ILE A 8 -13.77 13.73 -18.59
C ILE A 8 -13.97 12.41 -17.85
N LEU A 9 -14.71 12.42 -16.73
CA LEU A 9 -15.00 11.21 -15.98
C LEU A 9 -15.89 10.23 -16.75
N GLU A 10 -16.83 10.70 -17.55
CA GLU A 10 -17.65 9.82 -18.43
C GLU A 10 -16.82 9.22 -19.57
N GLU A 11 -15.91 9.98 -20.18
CA GLU A 11 -14.98 9.44 -21.17
C GLU A 11 -14.06 8.38 -20.57
N TYR A 12 -13.51 8.64 -19.38
CA TYR A 12 -12.71 7.68 -18.63
C TYR A 12 -13.50 6.40 -18.30
N LYS A 13 -14.74 6.56 -17.79
CA LYS A 13 -15.64 5.44 -17.49
C LYS A 13 -15.96 4.59 -18.72
N THR A 14 -16.20 5.23 -19.84
CA THR A 14 -16.48 4.54 -21.13
C THR A 14 -15.27 3.75 -21.58
N LEU A 15 -14.07 4.34 -21.54
CA LEU A 15 -12.83 3.68 -21.93
C LEU A 15 -12.52 2.47 -21.04
N THR A 16 -12.82 2.57 -19.76
CA THR A 16 -12.55 1.51 -18.78
C THR A 16 -13.71 0.51 -18.60
N GLU A 17 -14.71 0.57 -19.49
CA GLU A 17 -15.85 -0.35 -19.56
C GLU A 17 -16.59 -0.54 -18.23
N GLN A 18 -16.67 0.53 -17.42
CA GLN A 18 -17.32 0.46 -16.11
C GLN A 18 -18.83 0.53 -16.22
N ASN A 19 -19.51 -0.56 -15.87
CA ASN A 19 -20.98 -0.67 -15.89
C ASN A 19 -21.66 -0.21 -14.58
N THR A 20 -20.94 0.46 -13.69
CA THR A 20 -21.43 0.90 -12.39
C THR A 20 -21.81 2.38 -12.40
N GLU A 21 -22.78 2.80 -11.58
CA GLU A 21 -23.11 4.21 -11.41
C GLU A 21 -21.93 5.02 -10.86
N ARG A 22 -21.06 4.37 -10.07
CA ARG A 22 -19.86 5.00 -9.50
C ARG A 22 -18.64 4.71 -10.36
N ILE A 23 -17.96 5.75 -10.76
CA ILE A 23 -16.68 5.66 -11.45
C ILE A 23 -15.61 5.16 -10.45
N ASN A 24 -14.92 4.09 -10.77
CA ASN A 24 -13.83 3.55 -9.96
C ASN A 24 -12.48 3.91 -10.57
N PHE A 25 -11.51 4.15 -9.71
CA PHE A 25 -10.10 4.18 -10.08
C PHE A 25 -9.67 2.74 -10.42
N ILE A 26 -9.06 2.50 -11.58
CA ILE A 26 -8.88 1.14 -12.10
C ILE A 26 -7.61 0.45 -11.64
N GLY A 27 -6.57 1.15 -11.26
CA GLY A 27 -5.30 0.54 -10.88
C GLY A 27 -5.35 -0.23 -9.55
N PRO A 28 -4.80 -1.46 -9.48
CA PRO A 28 -4.82 -2.25 -8.25
C PRO A 28 -3.79 -1.77 -7.24
N ASP A 29 -4.10 -1.93 -5.95
CA ASP A 29 -3.20 -1.60 -4.85
C ASP A 29 -2.25 -2.77 -4.51
N PRO A 30 -0.97 -2.51 -4.24
CA PRO A 30 -0.05 -3.52 -3.74
C PRO A 30 -0.36 -3.87 -2.28
N VAL A 31 -0.09 -5.12 -1.89
CA VAL A 31 -0.15 -5.59 -0.50
C VAL A 31 1.17 -5.34 0.22
N SER A 32 1.11 -5.22 1.55
CA SER A 32 2.32 -5.13 2.37
C SER A 32 3.09 -6.45 2.32
N MET A 33 4.41 -6.38 2.17
CA MET A 33 5.28 -7.55 2.06
C MET A 33 5.42 -8.26 3.41
N GLY A 34 5.07 -9.53 3.44
CA GLY A 34 5.30 -10.44 4.57
C GLY A 34 6.47 -11.41 4.33
N LEU A 35 6.85 -12.16 5.36
CA LEU A 35 7.98 -13.11 5.29
C LEU A 35 7.78 -14.20 4.23
N ASP A 36 6.56 -14.64 3.98
CA ASP A 36 6.26 -15.64 2.96
C ASP A 36 6.62 -15.17 1.56
N MET A 37 6.51 -13.85 1.31
CA MET A 37 6.78 -13.23 0.02
C MET A 37 8.28 -13.10 -0.29
N ILE A 38 9.15 -13.32 0.69
CA ILE A 38 10.59 -13.38 0.52
C ILE A 38 11.15 -14.80 0.74
N ASN A 39 10.30 -15.76 1.12
CA ASN A 39 10.69 -17.15 1.33
C ASN A 39 11.03 -17.83 -0.01
N PRO A 40 12.25 -18.39 -0.21
CA PRO A 40 12.64 -19.04 -1.45
C PRO A 40 11.75 -20.20 -1.86
N ASN A 41 11.07 -20.85 -0.93
CA ASN A 41 10.19 -22.00 -1.19
C ASN A 41 8.78 -21.58 -1.63
N ASN A 42 8.41 -20.30 -1.49
CA ASN A 42 7.12 -19.81 -1.96
C ASN A 42 7.19 -19.55 -3.48
N PRO A 43 6.29 -20.13 -4.30
CA PRO A 43 6.25 -19.89 -5.74
C PRO A 43 6.03 -18.43 -6.11
N HIS A 44 5.36 -17.66 -5.24
CA HIS A 44 5.10 -16.23 -5.41
C HIS A 44 6.13 -15.35 -4.67
N SER A 45 7.28 -15.91 -4.29
CA SER A 45 8.36 -15.13 -3.70
C SER A 45 8.90 -14.09 -4.68
N VAL A 46 9.26 -12.91 -4.18
CA VAL A 46 9.95 -11.87 -4.97
C VAL A 46 11.25 -12.37 -5.59
N LEU A 47 11.80 -13.48 -5.09
CA LEU A 47 12.97 -14.15 -5.63
C LEU A 47 12.69 -14.90 -6.94
N ASN A 48 11.42 -15.06 -7.33
CA ASN A 48 10.94 -15.83 -8.48
C ASN A 48 10.21 -14.96 -9.50
N GLY A 49 10.93 -14.33 -10.44
CA GLY A 49 10.30 -13.65 -11.58
C GLY A 49 9.61 -12.34 -11.22
N TYR A 50 10.27 -11.51 -10.44
CA TYR A 50 9.81 -10.17 -10.08
C TYR A 50 10.73 -9.08 -10.62
N VAL A 51 10.14 -7.91 -10.84
CA VAL A 51 10.85 -6.64 -11.01
C VAL A 51 10.69 -5.80 -9.76
N VAL A 52 11.64 -4.90 -9.52
CA VAL A 52 11.62 -3.98 -8.37
C VAL A 52 11.88 -2.55 -8.79
N THR A 53 11.19 -1.62 -8.15
CA THR A 53 11.40 -0.17 -8.28
C THR A 53 11.32 0.51 -6.91
N GLU A 54 11.76 1.77 -6.83
CA GLU A 54 11.58 2.58 -5.63
C GLU A 54 10.09 2.89 -5.39
N LYS A 55 9.70 2.98 -4.14
CA LYS A 55 8.38 3.46 -3.74
C LYS A 55 8.44 4.96 -3.45
N ALA A 56 8.03 5.77 -4.42
CA ALA A 56 7.94 7.21 -4.24
C ALA A 56 6.83 7.57 -3.25
N ASP A 57 7.06 8.59 -2.44
CA ASP A 57 6.06 9.16 -1.52
C ASP A 57 5.31 10.30 -2.21
N GLY A 58 4.14 10.00 -2.75
CA GLY A 58 3.30 10.93 -3.51
C GLY A 58 1.82 10.60 -3.43
N ILE A 59 1.08 11.05 -4.43
CA ILE A 59 -0.33 10.78 -4.62
C ILE A 59 -0.50 9.93 -5.87
N ARG A 60 -0.95 8.69 -5.72
CA ARG A 60 -1.25 7.85 -6.88
C ARG A 60 -2.32 8.49 -7.75
N ALA A 61 -2.03 8.62 -9.03
CA ALA A 61 -2.94 9.15 -10.03
C ALA A 61 -2.75 8.42 -11.37
N GLU A 62 -3.77 8.49 -12.20
CA GLU A 62 -3.70 8.05 -13.59
C GLU A 62 -3.63 9.25 -14.51
N LEU A 63 -2.69 9.22 -15.44
CA LEU A 63 -2.65 10.16 -16.55
C LEU A 63 -3.60 9.66 -17.63
N PHE A 64 -4.79 10.24 -17.67
CA PHE A 64 -5.76 10.03 -18.72
C PHE A 64 -5.51 11.03 -19.85
N ILE A 65 -5.26 10.53 -21.04
CA ILE A 65 -5.10 11.31 -22.27
C ILE A 65 -6.35 11.09 -23.11
N ASP A 66 -7.09 12.16 -23.41
CA ASP A 66 -8.32 12.10 -24.15
C ASP A 66 -8.07 12.02 -25.68
N LYS A 67 -9.13 11.79 -26.48
CA LYS A 67 -9.06 11.75 -27.96
C LYS A 67 -8.55 13.05 -28.58
N SER A 68 -8.69 14.17 -27.88
CA SER A 68 -8.14 15.47 -28.28
C SER A 68 -6.69 15.65 -27.82
N GLN A 69 -6.09 14.60 -27.25
CA GLN A 69 -4.71 14.55 -26.77
C GLN A 69 -4.40 15.47 -25.58
N ASN A 70 -5.42 15.91 -24.85
CA ASN A 70 -5.22 16.60 -23.58
C ASN A 70 -4.95 15.60 -22.46
N GLY A 71 -3.99 15.92 -21.60
CA GLY A 71 -3.66 15.10 -20.42
C GLY A 71 -4.31 15.60 -19.14
N TYR A 72 -4.88 14.66 -18.38
CA TYR A 72 -5.51 14.90 -17.08
C TYR A 72 -5.00 13.90 -16.05
N LEU A 73 -4.59 14.33 -14.87
CA LEU A 73 -4.38 13.43 -13.76
C LEU A 73 -5.70 13.19 -13.04
N ILE A 74 -6.06 11.93 -12.88
CA ILE A 74 -7.24 11.48 -12.13
C ILE A 74 -6.73 10.77 -10.87
N THR A 75 -7.04 11.33 -9.70
CA THR A 75 -6.66 10.73 -8.41
C THR A 75 -7.67 9.68 -7.95
N LYS A 76 -7.30 8.87 -6.96
CA LYS A 76 -8.23 7.93 -6.29
C LYS A 76 -9.47 8.63 -5.71
N LYS A 77 -9.36 9.89 -5.32
CA LYS A 77 -10.48 10.72 -4.86
C LYS A 77 -11.32 11.29 -6.01
N LYS A 78 -10.97 10.94 -7.27
CA LYS A 78 -11.62 11.47 -8.48
C LYS A 78 -11.47 12.98 -8.64
N GLU A 79 -10.42 13.51 -8.08
CA GLU A 79 -9.97 14.86 -8.38
C GLU A 79 -9.33 14.83 -9.77
N ILE A 80 -9.65 15.82 -10.58
CA ILE A 80 -9.09 15.96 -11.93
C ILE A 80 -8.18 17.16 -11.93
N ILE A 81 -6.92 16.92 -12.27
CA ILE A 81 -5.91 17.96 -12.45
C ILE A 81 -5.58 18.02 -13.93
N TYR A 82 -5.86 19.13 -14.55
CA TYR A 82 -5.47 19.36 -15.94
C TYR A 82 -3.96 19.64 -16.00
N THR A 83 -3.25 18.85 -16.80
CA THR A 83 -1.78 18.97 -16.90
C THR A 83 -1.32 20.18 -17.68
N GLY A 84 -2.19 20.77 -18.53
CA GLY A 84 -1.82 21.81 -19.44
C GLY A 84 -1.01 21.35 -20.66
N LEU A 85 -0.97 20.03 -20.89
CA LEU A 85 -0.18 19.42 -21.94
C LEU A 85 -1.06 18.76 -22.98
N LEU A 86 -0.61 18.89 -24.25
CA LEU A 86 -1.06 18.10 -25.38
C LEU A 86 -0.05 17.01 -25.66
N PHE A 87 -0.55 15.77 -25.80
CA PHE A 87 0.27 14.57 -26.04
C PHE A 87 0.15 14.19 -27.51
N ARG A 88 1.22 14.39 -28.28
CA ARG A 88 1.25 14.03 -29.69
C ARG A 88 1.70 12.58 -29.90
N ASN A 89 1.32 12.01 -31.04
CA ASN A 89 1.75 10.67 -31.50
C ASN A 89 1.28 9.49 -30.62
N ILE A 90 0.22 9.66 -29.84
CA ILE A 90 -0.42 8.55 -29.10
C ILE A 90 -1.46 7.84 -29.96
N GLY A 91 -2.13 8.55 -30.86
CA GLY A 91 -3.20 8.02 -31.71
C GLY A 91 -4.60 8.27 -31.15
N GLY A 92 -4.87 7.92 -29.92
CA GLY A 92 -6.19 8.05 -29.30
C GLY A 92 -6.13 8.18 -27.79
N ASN A 93 -7.10 7.59 -27.09
CA ASN A 93 -7.13 7.60 -25.63
C ASN A 93 -5.99 6.76 -25.04
N CYS A 94 -5.47 7.20 -23.89
CA CYS A 94 -4.47 6.44 -23.14
C CYS A 94 -4.67 6.60 -21.65
N ILE A 95 -4.41 5.54 -20.86
CA ILE A 95 -4.34 5.59 -19.41
C ILE A 95 -3.00 5.02 -18.94
N LEU A 96 -2.21 5.88 -18.33
CA LEU A 96 -0.92 5.57 -17.72
C LEU A 96 -1.04 5.74 -16.20
N ASP A 97 -0.63 4.73 -15.45
CA ASP A 97 -0.63 4.78 -13.99
C ASP A 97 0.68 5.38 -13.47
N GLY A 98 0.62 6.14 -12.42
CA GLY A 98 1.80 6.82 -11.90
C GLY A 98 1.63 7.41 -10.51
N GLU A 99 2.73 8.02 -10.05
CA GLU A 99 2.78 8.75 -8.79
C GLU A 99 2.94 10.24 -9.06
N TYR A 100 1.99 11.05 -8.56
CA TYR A 100 2.05 12.49 -8.61
C TYR A 100 2.71 13.04 -7.35
N ILE A 101 3.89 13.61 -7.51
CA ILE A 101 4.77 14.06 -6.45
C ILE A 101 4.73 15.58 -6.42
N THR A 102 4.26 16.12 -5.30
CA THR A 102 4.06 17.57 -5.12
C THR A 102 5.17 18.25 -4.32
N LYS A 103 5.99 17.47 -3.62
CA LYS A 103 7.09 17.95 -2.79
C LYS A 103 8.38 17.19 -3.12
N ASP A 104 9.49 17.91 -3.18
CA ASP A 104 10.81 17.29 -3.20
C ASP A 104 11.23 16.81 -1.80
N ARG A 105 12.40 16.20 -1.67
CA ARG A 105 12.95 15.71 -0.40
C ARG A 105 13.10 16.80 0.67
N ASN A 106 13.25 18.05 0.26
CA ASN A 106 13.43 19.20 1.14
C ASN A 106 12.11 19.91 1.45
N GLY A 107 10.99 19.37 0.98
CA GLY A 107 9.65 19.95 1.15
C GLY A 107 9.32 21.10 0.20
N LYS A 108 10.18 21.37 -0.80
CA LYS A 108 9.91 22.36 -1.84
C LYS A 108 8.84 21.85 -2.79
N ASP A 109 7.97 22.75 -3.23
CA ASP A 109 6.93 22.41 -4.21
C ASP A 109 7.54 22.02 -5.55
N ILE A 110 7.12 20.86 -6.06
CA ILE A 110 7.39 20.34 -7.39
C ILE A 110 6.08 19.83 -7.99
N GLN A 111 6.07 19.72 -9.33
CA GLN A 111 4.95 19.13 -10.06
C GLN A 111 5.52 18.01 -10.92
N LEU A 112 5.67 16.81 -10.35
CA LEU A 112 6.30 15.68 -11.02
C LEU A 112 5.33 14.49 -11.06
N PHE A 113 5.04 13.98 -12.26
CA PHE A 113 4.29 12.74 -12.44
C PHE A 113 5.21 11.65 -12.96
N MET A 114 5.40 10.60 -12.14
CA MET A 114 6.26 9.45 -12.46
C MET A 114 5.41 8.28 -12.91
N ILE A 115 5.40 7.98 -14.21
CA ILE A 115 4.69 6.84 -14.79
C ILE A 115 5.36 5.54 -14.35
N PHE A 116 4.54 4.55 -13.98
CA PHE A 116 5.04 3.22 -13.61
C PHE A 116 4.28 2.06 -14.26
N ASP A 117 3.09 2.27 -14.87
CA ASP A 117 2.38 1.24 -15.62
C ASP A 117 1.49 1.84 -16.71
N ILE A 118 0.90 0.98 -17.56
CA ILE A 118 -0.02 1.34 -18.64
C ILE A 118 -1.20 0.38 -18.68
N TYR A 119 -2.41 0.92 -18.81
CA TYR A 119 -3.62 0.10 -18.76
C TYR A 119 -4.43 0.14 -20.06
N TYR A 120 -4.56 1.31 -20.69
CA TYR A 120 -5.30 1.49 -21.94
C TYR A 120 -4.50 2.30 -22.94
N LEU A 121 -4.59 1.91 -24.21
CA LEU A 121 -3.92 2.59 -25.33
C LEU A 121 -4.68 2.36 -26.61
N ASP A 122 -5.22 3.42 -27.21
CA ASP A 122 -5.89 3.41 -28.51
C ASP A 122 -4.93 3.95 -29.57
N SER A 123 -3.95 3.16 -29.97
CA SER A 123 -2.92 3.54 -30.93
C SER A 123 -3.04 2.86 -32.29
N GLY A 124 -3.80 1.77 -32.37
CA GLY A 124 -3.86 0.89 -33.57
C GLY A 124 -2.58 0.05 -33.76
N GLU A 125 -1.52 0.30 -33.03
CA GLU A 125 -0.24 -0.42 -33.13
C GLU A 125 -0.12 -1.52 -32.06
N TYR A 126 -0.68 -1.27 -30.88
CA TYR A 126 -0.66 -2.17 -29.73
C TYR A 126 -2.08 -2.60 -29.33
N PRO A 127 -2.23 -3.67 -28.54
CA PRO A 127 -3.52 -4.00 -27.95
C PRO A 127 -4.11 -2.83 -27.15
N ASN A 128 -5.41 -2.59 -27.31
CA ASN A 128 -6.09 -1.48 -26.63
C ASN A 128 -6.12 -1.61 -25.11
N GLN A 129 -5.89 -2.82 -24.59
CA GLN A 129 -5.89 -3.16 -23.18
C GLN A 129 -4.52 -3.73 -22.74
N PRO A 130 -3.45 -2.89 -22.68
CA PRO A 130 -2.13 -3.35 -22.24
C PRO A 130 -2.12 -4.04 -20.88
N TYR A 131 -3.05 -3.73 -19.99
CA TYR A 131 -3.17 -4.39 -18.69
C TYR A 131 -3.32 -5.92 -18.79
N THR A 132 -3.77 -6.46 -19.91
CA THR A 132 -3.87 -7.90 -20.20
C THR A 132 -2.51 -8.54 -20.49
N MET A 133 -1.48 -7.72 -20.73
CA MET A 133 -0.14 -8.17 -21.06
C MET A 133 0.73 -8.30 -19.81
N PRO A 134 1.74 -9.19 -19.81
CA PRO A 134 2.75 -9.23 -18.78
C PRO A 134 3.59 -7.95 -18.77
N TRP A 135 4.34 -7.73 -17.68
CA TRP A 135 5.29 -6.62 -17.62
C TRP A 135 6.46 -6.81 -18.60
N ILE A 136 6.99 -8.05 -18.66
CA ILE A 136 8.07 -8.44 -19.58
C ILE A 136 7.63 -9.64 -20.40
N GLY A 137 7.93 -9.66 -21.69
CA GLY A 137 7.70 -10.80 -22.57
C GLY A 137 8.61 -12.00 -22.23
N LYS A 138 8.10 -13.21 -22.44
CA LYS A 138 8.89 -14.45 -22.28
C LYS A 138 9.92 -14.62 -23.40
N LYS A 139 9.59 -14.11 -24.59
CA LYS A 139 10.46 -14.07 -25.77
C LYS A 139 10.79 -12.62 -26.08
N LYS A 140 11.85 -12.43 -26.88
CA LYS A 140 12.34 -11.10 -27.24
C LYS A 140 11.30 -10.23 -27.97
N ASP A 141 10.47 -10.85 -28.78
CA ASP A 141 9.51 -10.17 -29.66
C ASP A 141 8.08 -10.17 -29.07
N ASP A 142 7.89 -10.65 -27.84
CA ASP A 142 6.58 -10.62 -27.20
C ASP A 142 6.19 -9.19 -26.83
N ILE A 143 4.97 -8.79 -27.22
CA ILE A 143 4.40 -7.51 -26.76
C ILE A 143 4.16 -7.58 -25.26
N CYS A 144 4.64 -6.55 -24.56
CA CYS A 144 4.52 -6.45 -23.10
C CYS A 144 4.44 -4.98 -22.65
N ARG A 145 3.98 -4.73 -21.43
CA ARG A 145 3.74 -3.37 -20.93
C ARG A 145 5.02 -2.51 -20.90
N SER A 146 6.14 -3.10 -20.50
CA SER A 146 7.42 -2.38 -20.46
C SER A 146 7.90 -1.94 -21.85
N LEU A 147 7.68 -2.77 -22.88
CA LEU A 147 7.98 -2.42 -24.26
C LEU A 147 7.11 -1.28 -24.75
N ILE A 148 5.79 -1.36 -24.50
CA ILE A 148 4.84 -0.31 -24.90
C ILE A 148 5.22 1.03 -24.25
N ILE A 149 5.51 1.04 -22.95
CA ILE A 149 5.95 2.26 -22.24
C ILE A 149 7.26 2.80 -22.83
N HIS A 150 8.21 1.91 -23.14
CA HIS A 150 9.48 2.30 -23.76
C HIS A 150 9.28 2.98 -25.11
N ASP A 151 8.42 2.42 -25.95
CA ASP A 151 8.12 2.97 -27.26
C ASP A 151 7.36 4.30 -27.18
N LEU A 152 6.35 4.38 -26.31
CA LEU A 152 5.63 5.63 -26.05
C LEU A 152 6.56 6.73 -25.61
N LYS A 153 7.50 6.42 -24.71
CA LYS A 153 8.52 7.35 -24.25
C LYS A 153 9.31 7.97 -25.40
N ASN A 154 9.65 7.20 -26.41
CA ASN A 154 10.45 7.64 -27.54
C ASN A 154 9.62 8.35 -28.62
N LYS A 155 8.31 8.07 -28.70
CA LYS A 155 7.40 8.57 -29.75
C LYS A 155 6.60 9.78 -29.29
N ILE A 156 6.18 9.83 -28.02
CA ILE A 156 5.34 10.92 -27.50
C ILE A 156 6.11 12.25 -27.52
N GLN A 157 5.47 13.24 -28.09
CA GLN A 157 5.85 14.64 -27.99
C GLN A 157 4.81 15.37 -27.16
N PHE A 158 5.28 16.33 -26.39
CA PHE A 158 4.43 17.14 -25.55
C PHE A 158 4.48 18.58 -26.06
N GLU A 159 3.33 19.22 -26.03
CA GLU A 159 3.19 20.63 -26.36
C GLU A 159 2.37 21.32 -25.27
N PRO A 160 2.59 22.62 -25.02
CA PRO A 160 1.67 23.39 -24.21
C PRO A 160 0.29 23.40 -24.84
N SER A 161 -0.74 23.24 -24.02
CA SER A 161 -2.09 23.43 -24.51
C SER A 161 -2.37 24.91 -24.74
N GLU A 162 -3.00 25.25 -25.86
CA GLU A 162 -3.46 26.61 -26.17
C GLU A 162 -4.45 27.19 -25.13
N ILE A 163 -5.03 26.34 -24.30
CA ILE A 163 -5.98 26.72 -23.23
C ILE A 163 -5.26 27.38 -22.04
N LEU A 164 -3.96 27.15 -21.87
CA LEU A 164 -3.17 27.82 -20.86
C LEU A 164 -2.54 29.08 -21.46
N SER A 165 -3.09 30.23 -21.11
CA SER A 165 -2.39 31.50 -21.26
C SER A 165 -1.20 31.48 -20.32
N LEU A 166 -0.04 31.13 -20.83
CA LEU A 166 1.18 31.03 -20.07
C LEU A 166 1.84 32.39 -20.06
N LYS A 167 1.76 33.01 -18.93
CA LYS A 167 2.64 34.13 -18.61
C LYS A 167 4.00 33.53 -18.24
N ASP A 168 5.00 33.70 -19.08
CA ASP A 168 6.41 33.41 -18.82
C ASP A 168 6.80 31.91 -18.74
N GLY A 169 6.12 31.05 -19.50
CA GLY A 169 6.36 29.61 -19.44
C GLY A 169 7.50 29.11 -20.30
N ILE A 170 8.50 28.54 -19.69
CA ILE A 170 9.41 27.62 -20.36
C ILE A 170 8.83 26.20 -20.20
N TYR A 171 8.53 25.56 -21.32
CA TYR A 171 8.02 24.19 -21.35
C TYR A 171 9.18 23.28 -21.58
N VAL A 172 9.42 22.40 -20.64
CA VAL A 172 10.39 21.35 -20.87
C VAL A 172 9.79 20.04 -20.47
N LEU A 173 9.72 19.21 -21.44
CA LEU A 173 9.15 17.91 -21.35
C LEU A 173 10.21 16.94 -21.78
N ASN A 174 10.92 16.41 -20.82
CA ASN A 174 11.84 15.33 -21.06
C ASN A 174 11.41 14.10 -20.32
N TRP A 175 11.04 13.12 -21.12
CA TRP A 175 11.01 11.75 -20.72
C TRP A 175 12.46 11.27 -20.61
N LYS A 176 13.05 11.39 -19.45
CA LYS A 176 14.25 10.66 -19.13
C LYS A 176 13.93 9.68 -18.02
N PRO A 177 13.93 8.39 -18.31
CA PRO A 177 14.00 7.40 -17.26
C PRO A 177 15.37 7.51 -16.71
N ASP A 178 15.49 7.93 -15.53
CA ASP A 178 16.77 7.85 -14.89
C ASP A 178 16.67 7.14 -13.59
N LEU A 179 17.36 6.01 -13.56
CA LEU A 179 17.61 5.30 -12.33
C LEU A 179 18.75 5.84 -11.54
N SER A 180 19.51 6.73 -12.11
CA SER A 180 20.54 7.35 -11.32
C SER A 180 19.93 8.19 -10.20
N GLY A 181 18.56 8.32 -10.17
CA GLY A 181 17.91 9.29 -9.30
C GLY A 181 18.38 10.70 -9.61
N GLY A 182 19.34 10.77 -10.51
CA GLY A 182 19.82 11.96 -11.10
C GLY A 182 18.75 12.37 -12.07
N ASN A 183 17.81 13.04 -11.55
CA ASN A 183 17.11 13.96 -12.37
C ASN A 183 18.20 14.85 -12.94
N GLU A 184 18.60 14.62 -14.17
CA GLU A 184 18.90 15.73 -15.02
C GLU A 184 17.57 16.46 -15.15
N SER A 185 17.11 16.95 -14.01
CA SER A 185 15.95 17.76 -13.86
C SER A 185 16.30 19.02 -14.59
N TYR A 186 15.63 19.21 -15.68
CA TYR A 186 15.48 20.56 -16.16
C TYR A 186 14.83 21.32 -15.00
N LYS A 187 15.56 22.16 -14.34
CA LYS A 187 15.06 23.07 -13.34
C LYS A 187 14.04 23.98 -14.03
N ILE A 188 12.79 23.59 -13.94
CA ILE A 188 11.69 24.45 -14.34
C ILE A 188 11.45 25.32 -13.10
N ASP A 189 11.84 26.57 -13.15
CA ASP A 189 11.56 27.54 -12.10
C ASP A 189 10.06 27.88 -11.99
N ASN A 190 9.23 27.33 -12.88
CA ASN A 190 7.82 27.61 -12.92
C ASN A 190 7.02 26.57 -12.13
N LYS A 191 6.41 27.01 -11.02
CA LYS A 191 5.59 26.17 -10.11
C LYS A 191 4.34 25.60 -10.75
N ASP A 192 3.94 26.09 -11.93
CA ASP A 192 2.66 25.79 -12.58
C ASP A 192 2.79 24.74 -13.68
N THR A 193 3.99 24.25 -13.99
CA THR A 193 4.20 23.27 -15.07
C THR A 193 4.50 21.90 -14.52
N ILE A 194 3.73 20.91 -14.96
CA ILE A 194 3.96 19.51 -14.59
C ILE A 194 5.12 18.92 -15.41
N ARG A 195 5.97 18.17 -14.73
CA ARG A 195 7.00 17.33 -15.35
C ARG A 195 6.52 15.90 -15.40
N ILE A 196 6.83 15.19 -16.47
CA ILE A 196 6.46 13.79 -16.64
C ILE A 196 7.74 12.98 -16.80
N GLY A 197 7.87 11.97 -15.97
CA GLY A 197 8.93 10.98 -16.03
C GLY A 197 8.36 9.58 -15.98
N TYR A 198 9.21 8.58 -15.95
CA TYR A 198 8.79 7.21 -15.67
C TYR A 198 9.77 6.51 -14.74
N LYS A 199 9.20 5.61 -13.92
CA LYS A 199 9.99 4.79 -13.03
C LYS A 199 10.69 3.70 -13.81
N GLN A 200 11.90 3.39 -13.41
CA GLN A 200 12.59 2.25 -13.93
C GLN A 200 12.40 1.04 -13.01
N TYR A 201 12.10 -0.08 -13.64
CA TYR A 201 12.05 -1.37 -13.00
C TYR A 201 13.31 -2.17 -13.30
N TYR A 202 13.81 -2.83 -12.28
CA TYR A 202 14.94 -3.74 -12.37
C TYR A 202 14.48 -5.18 -12.28
N GLU A 203 14.98 -6.00 -13.17
CA GLU A 203 14.65 -7.42 -13.23
C GLU A 203 15.37 -8.23 -12.17
N GLY A 204 14.64 -9.10 -11.51
CA GLY A 204 15.17 -10.23 -10.78
C GLY A 204 15.42 -11.46 -11.69
N PRO A 205 15.95 -12.56 -11.17
CA PRO A 205 16.08 -13.80 -11.93
C PRO A 205 14.71 -14.38 -12.27
N LYS A 206 14.59 -14.95 -13.47
CA LYS A 206 13.35 -15.58 -13.95
C LYS A 206 12.89 -16.75 -13.07
N LYS A 207 13.83 -17.57 -12.62
CA LYS A 207 13.63 -18.67 -11.66
C LYS A 207 14.89 -18.84 -10.84
N LEU A 208 14.71 -19.15 -9.57
CA LEU A 208 15.82 -19.56 -8.71
C LEU A 208 16.36 -20.91 -9.16
N LYS A 209 17.67 -21.02 -9.25
CA LYS A 209 18.34 -22.30 -9.52
C LYS A 209 18.83 -22.88 -8.20
N LYS A 210 18.50 -24.14 -7.94
CA LYS A 210 19.06 -24.87 -6.80
C LYS A 210 20.57 -25.02 -6.98
N ASP A 211 21.33 -24.85 -5.91
CA ASP A 211 22.75 -25.09 -5.90
C ASP A 211 23.00 -26.59 -6.13
N LYS A 212 23.84 -26.94 -7.12
CA LYS A 212 24.16 -28.33 -7.43
C LYS A 212 24.89 -29.05 -6.30
N LYS A 213 25.66 -28.31 -5.49
CA LYS A 213 26.42 -28.85 -4.36
C LYS A 213 25.65 -28.88 -3.05
N ASN A 214 24.65 -28.01 -2.90
CA ASN A 214 23.81 -27.96 -1.74
C ASN A 214 22.34 -27.69 -2.16
N PRO A 215 21.52 -28.77 -2.35
CA PRO A 215 20.14 -28.64 -2.83
C PRO A 215 19.20 -27.83 -1.95
N SER A 216 19.57 -27.57 -0.69
CA SER A 216 18.83 -26.68 0.20
C SER A 216 19.12 -25.20 -0.05
N LYS A 217 20.16 -24.86 -0.83
CA LYS A 217 20.50 -23.49 -1.20
C LYS A 217 20.08 -23.18 -2.63
N PHE A 218 19.63 -21.94 -2.84
CA PHE A 218 19.33 -21.43 -4.15
C PHE A 218 20.48 -20.57 -4.66
N THR A 219 20.88 -20.80 -5.92
CA THR A 219 21.79 -19.90 -6.64
C THR A 219 20.97 -18.74 -7.23
N ASN A 220 21.58 -17.59 -7.43
CA ASN A 220 20.95 -16.37 -7.98
C ASN A 220 19.92 -15.67 -7.09
N ILE A 221 19.79 -16.02 -5.80
CA ILE A 221 19.02 -15.25 -4.83
C ILE A 221 19.45 -13.77 -4.85
N ASN A 222 20.71 -13.50 -5.09
CA ASN A 222 21.30 -12.16 -5.02
C ASN A 222 20.94 -11.22 -6.18
N GLY A 223 20.24 -11.66 -7.22
CA GLY A 223 19.89 -10.80 -8.36
C GLY A 223 19.01 -9.62 -7.97
N ILE A 224 17.79 -9.89 -7.54
CA ILE A 224 16.82 -8.85 -7.12
C ILE A 224 17.26 -8.15 -5.82
N MET A 225 17.93 -8.86 -4.91
CA MET A 225 18.47 -8.29 -3.67
C MET A 225 19.57 -7.26 -3.94
N LYS A 226 20.48 -7.53 -4.89
CA LYS A 226 21.49 -6.56 -5.31
C LYS A 226 20.88 -5.30 -5.86
N VAL A 227 19.83 -5.44 -6.64
CA VAL A 227 19.12 -4.29 -7.22
C VAL A 227 18.36 -3.52 -6.14
N SER A 228 17.68 -4.21 -5.23
CA SER A 228 17.04 -3.60 -4.06
C SER A 228 18.04 -2.80 -3.24
N ASN A 229 19.21 -3.37 -2.96
CA ASN A 229 20.31 -2.67 -2.28
C ASN A 229 20.79 -1.44 -3.04
N LYS A 230 20.87 -1.51 -4.39
CA LYS A 230 21.24 -0.37 -5.22
C LYS A 230 20.21 0.76 -5.07
N ILE A 231 18.92 0.47 -5.19
CA ILE A 231 17.85 1.47 -5.04
C ILE A 231 17.90 2.13 -3.66
N LEU A 232 17.96 1.33 -2.57
CA LEU A 232 18.05 1.87 -1.21
C LEU A 232 19.34 2.66 -0.96
N SER A 233 20.45 2.28 -1.60
CA SER A 233 21.70 3.01 -1.50
C SER A 233 21.66 4.35 -2.25
N LEU A 234 20.94 4.43 -3.37
CA LEU A 234 20.70 5.69 -4.08
C LEU A 234 19.85 6.64 -3.24
N ASP A 235 18.82 6.12 -2.58
CA ASP A 235 17.98 6.89 -1.67
C ASP A 235 18.78 7.46 -0.49
N LYS A 236 19.57 6.63 0.18
CA LYS A 236 20.45 7.05 1.29
C LYS A 236 21.52 8.09 0.89
N LYS A 237 21.82 8.22 -0.39
CA LYS A 237 22.76 9.19 -0.94
C LYS A 237 22.07 10.45 -1.51
N ASP A 238 20.78 10.62 -1.25
CA ASP A 238 19.96 11.72 -1.75
C ASP A 238 19.94 11.86 -3.28
N ASN A 239 20.08 10.72 -4.00
CA ASN A 239 20.08 10.73 -5.45
C ASN A 239 18.69 10.81 -6.09
N TYR A 240 17.61 10.66 -5.31
CA TYR A 240 16.24 10.92 -5.77
C TYR A 240 15.86 12.36 -5.42
N GLU A 241 15.19 13.06 -6.34
CA GLU A 241 14.65 14.40 -6.09
C GLU A 241 13.52 14.38 -5.05
N TYR A 242 12.80 13.27 -4.97
CA TYR A 242 11.64 13.06 -4.09
C TYR A 242 11.96 12.04 -2.99
N SER A 243 11.12 12.00 -1.98
CA SER A 243 11.21 11.01 -0.90
C SER A 243 10.83 9.62 -1.38
N VAL A 244 11.61 8.63 -0.95
CA VAL A 244 11.37 7.21 -1.19
C VAL A 244 11.06 6.54 0.14
N ASP A 245 9.91 5.88 0.25
CA ASP A 245 9.45 5.25 1.49
C ASP A 245 9.47 3.72 1.42
N GLY A 246 10.28 3.14 0.53
CA GLY A 246 10.44 1.71 0.37
C GLY A 246 10.59 1.23 -1.07
N LEU A 247 10.13 0.02 -1.34
CA LEU A 247 10.25 -0.65 -2.63
C LEU A 247 8.90 -1.22 -3.08
N ILE A 248 8.71 -1.31 -4.39
CA ILE A 248 7.59 -2.02 -5.02
C ILE A 248 8.15 -3.19 -5.83
N TYR A 249 7.60 -4.38 -5.59
CA TYR A 249 7.91 -5.61 -6.33
C TYR A 249 6.69 -6.03 -7.12
N MET A 250 6.84 -6.16 -8.43
CA MET A 250 5.78 -6.53 -9.36
C MET A 250 6.15 -7.81 -10.12
N PRO A 251 5.21 -8.77 -10.31
CA PRO A 251 5.50 -9.97 -11.08
C PRO A 251 5.76 -9.65 -12.55
N MET A 252 6.82 -10.25 -13.13
CA MET A 252 7.24 -10.01 -14.52
C MET A 252 6.22 -10.52 -15.53
N TYR A 253 5.64 -11.68 -15.26
CA TYR A 253 4.93 -12.47 -16.29
C TYR A 253 3.42 -12.46 -16.12
N TYR A 254 2.89 -11.73 -15.12
CA TYR A 254 1.45 -11.70 -14.87
C TYR A 254 0.80 -10.49 -15.53
N PRO A 255 -0.39 -10.66 -16.09
CA PRO A 255 -1.28 -9.55 -16.38
C PRO A 255 -1.57 -8.73 -15.10
N VAL A 256 -2.01 -7.50 -15.27
CA VAL A 256 -2.35 -6.64 -14.11
C VAL A 256 -3.45 -7.27 -13.28
N ALA A 257 -3.33 -7.20 -11.96
CA ALA A 257 -4.25 -7.76 -10.97
C ALA A 257 -4.40 -9.30 -11.00
N SER A 258 -3.62 -10.01 -11.84
CA SER A 258 -3.67 -11.47 -11.93
C SER A 258 -2.85 -12.16 -10.85
N ASN A 259 -3.24 -13.40 -10.53
CA ASN A 259 -2.52 -14.27 -9.59
C ASN A 259 -1.58 -15.26 -10.28
N ASP A 260 -1.65 -15.36 -11.60
CA ASP A 260 -0.84 -16.24 -12.43
C ASP A 260 -0.65 -15.67 -13.84
N GLU A 261 0.13 -16.38 -14.68
CA GLU A 261 0.52 -15.93 -16.04
C GLU A 261 -0.64 -15.99 -17.05
N ASP A 262 -1.61 -16.86 -16.84
CA ASP A 262 -2.65 -17.20 -17.85
C ASP A 262 -4.02 -16.57 -17.52
N ASN A 263 -4.19 -16.02 -16.32
CA ASN A 263 -5.47 -15.51 -15.84
C ASN A 263 -5.55 -13.99 -16.01
N VAL A 264 -6.23 -13.55 -17.06
CA VAL A 264 -6.54 -12.12 -17.28
C VAL A 264 -7.76 -11.73 -16.47
N LYS A 265 -7.70 -10.62 -15.75
CA LYS A 265 -8.82 -10.06 -15.00
C LYS A 265 -9.58 -9.04 -15.85
N ASP A 266 -10.92 -9.17 -15.87
CA ASP A 266 -11.78 -8.17 -16.52
C ASP A 266 -11.81 -6.84 -15.74
N ASN A 267 -11.56 -6.89 -14.43
CA ASN A 267 -11.51 -5.73 -13.57
C ASN A 267 -10.18 -5.68 -12.80
N ILE A 268 -9.40 -4.64 -13.07
CA ILE A 268 -8.09 -4.41 -12.44
C ILE A 268 -8.14 -3.45 -11.25
N SER A 269 -9.33 -3.13 -10.74
CA SER A 269 -9.48 -2.35 -9.51
C SER A 269 -9.32 -3.23 -8.26
N GLY A 270 -9.02 -2.61 -7.12
CA GLY A 270 -8.92 -3.28 -5.84
C GLY A 270 -7.48 -3.61 -5.43
N THR A 271 -7.25 -4.83 -4.94
CA THR A 271 -5.94 -5.23 -4.41
C THR A 271 -5.31 -6.29 -5.31
N TRP A 272 -4.04 -6.11 -5.66
CA TRP A 272 -3.25 -7.12 -6.37
C TRP A 272 -2.38 -7.90 -5.39
N LEU A 273 -2.79 -9.13 -5.10
CA LEU A 273 -2.15 -9.97 -4.09
C LEU A 273 -0.70 -10.36 -4.44
N GLN A 274 -0.32 -10.30 -5.72
CA GLN A 274 1.02 -10.61 -6.20
C GLN A 274 1.90 -9.37 -6.43
N ASN A 275 1.40 -8.18 -6.15
CA ASN A 275 2.17 -6.95 -6.21
C ASN A 275 2.48 -6.47 -4.78
N TYR A 276 3.75 -6.40 -4.42
CA TYR A 276 4.16 -6.20 -3.03
C TYR A 276 4.80 -4.83 -2.82
N LYS A 277 4.43 -4.19 -1.71
CA LYS A 277 5.12 -3.01 -1.19
C LYS A 277 5.89 -3.37 0.06
N TRP A 278 7.17 -3.08 0.05
CA TRP A 278 8.02 -3.16 1.23
C TRP A 278 8.31 -1.75 1.76
N LYS A 279 8.24 -1.60 3.07
CA LYS A 279 8.69 -0.41 3.81
C LYS A 279 9.63 -0.85 4.92
N PRO A 280 10.56 0.03 5.36
CA PRO A 280 11.27 -0.19 6.61
C PRO A 280 10.30 -0.53 7.73
N PRO A 281 10.57 -1.54 8.57
CA PRO A 281 9.64 -1.99 9.62
C PRO A 281 9.14 -0.86 10.52
N GLU A 282 10.00 0.10 10.82
CA GLU A 282 9.69 1.28 11.62
C GLU A 282 8.72 2.27 10.97
N GLU A 283 8.45 2.11 9.67
CA GLU A 283 7.49 2.94 8.91
C GLU A 283 6.14 2.27 8.71
N ASN A 284 5.96 1.04 9.20
CA ASN A 284 4.67 0.39 9.17
C ASN A 284 3.73 1.05 10.18
N THR A 285 2.58 1.50 9.71
CA THR A 285 1.58 2.21 10.50
C THR A 285 0.18 1.71 10.22
N ILE A 286 -0.70 1.81 11.22
CA ILE A 286 -2.13 1.51 11.06
C ILE A 286 -2.90 2.79 11.36
N ASP A 287 -3.90 3.09 10.52
CA ASP A 287 -4.81 4.19 10.76
C ASP A 287 -5.98 3.72 11.61
N PHE A 288 -6.01 4.11 12.87
CA PHE A 288 -7.09 3.83 13.81
C PHE A 288 -7.97 5.05 14.06
N ARG A 289 -9.26 4.82 14.32
CA ARG A 289 -10.06 5.82 15.00
C ARG A 289 -9.83 5.68 16.50
N LEU A 290 -9.36 6.74 17.13
CA LEU A 290 -9.16 6.79 18.57
C LEU A 290 -10.47 7.22 19.26
N LYS A 291 -10.88 6.48 20.31
CA LYS A 291 -11.98 6.89 21.19
C LYS A 291 -11.48 6.90 22.63
N PHE A 292 -11.64 8.04 23.29
CA PHE A 292 -11.22 8.20 24.67
C PHE A 292 -12.06 7.31 25.59
N ILE A 293 -11.38 6.50 26.39
CA ILE A 293 -12.05 5.71 27.43
C ILE A 293 -12.47 6.66 28.52
N LYS A 294 -13.73 6.52 28.95
CA LYS A 294 -14.34 7.35 30.00
C LYS A 294 -14.71 6.49 31.18
N GLU A 295 -14.54 7.03 32.36
CA GLU A 295 -14.95 6.42 33.64
C GLU A 295 -15.96 7.33 34.37
N GLU A 296 -16.71 6.74 35.26
CA GLU A 296 -17.63 7.48 36.10
C GLU A 296 -16.96 7.90 37.39
N LEU A 297 -16.80 9.21 37.62
CA LEU A 297 -16.23 9.76 38.84
C LEU A 297 -17.22 10.73 39.47
N LYS A 298 -17.70 10.41 40.66
CA LYS A 298 -18.69 11.26 41.42
C LYS A 298 -19.92 11.62 40.59
N GLY A 299 -20.49 10.63 39.85
CA GLY A 299 -21.66 10.82 39.01
C GLY A 299 -21.44 11.63 37.73
N ARG A 300 -20.18 11.87 37.33
CA ARG A 300 -19.79 12.52 36.07
C ARG A 300 -18.92 11.62 35.24
N ARG A 301 -19.19 11.60 33.94
CA ARG A 301 -18.40 10.86 32.95
C ARG A 301 -17.16 11.68 32.59
N VAL A 302 -15.99 11.23 33.00
CA VAL A 302 -14.69 11.90 32.79
C VAL A 302 -13.77 11.00 31.96
N ASN A 303 -12.76 11.58 31.34
CA ASN A 303 -11.74 10.82 30.62
C ASN A 303 -10.92 9.99 31.62
N LYS A 304 -10.70 8.70 31.29
CA LYS A 304 -9.92 7.79 32.12
C LYS A 304 -8.43 8.11 31.99
N ILE A 305 -7.85 8.62 33.06
CA ILE A 305 -6.43 8.98 33.14
C ILE A 305 -5.69 7.88 33.92
N THR A 306 -4.68 7.31 33.28
CA THR A 306 -3.73 6.38 33.88
C THR A 306 -2.40 7.07 34.15
N SER A 307 -1.50 6.42 34.83
CA SER A 307 -0.14 6.93 35.02
C SER A 307 0.88 5.80 35.12
N PHE A 308 2.08 6.08 34.64
CA PHE A 308 3.23 5.20 34.85
C PHE A 308 4.47 6.01 35.29
N THR A 309 5.43 5.34 35.91
CA THR A 309 6.65 5.97 36.35
C THR A 309 7.80 5.62 35.41
N LYS A 310 8.43 6.66 34.84
CA LYS A 310 9.66 6.55 34.05
C LYS A 310 10.69 7.52 34.60
N ASP A 311 11.92 7.07 34.83
CA ASP A 311 13.04 7.89 35.35
C ASP A 311 12.66 8.73 36.59
N LYS A 312 11.99 8.10 37.57
CA LYS A 312 11.46 8.72 38.80
C LYS A 312 10.43 9.83 38.59
N ARG A 313 9.85 9.93 37.38
CA ARG A 313 8.78 10.89 37.07
C ARG A 313 7.49 10.16 36.78
N THR A 314 6.39 10.60 37.40
CA THR A 314 5.05 10.09 37.10
C THR A 314 4.51 10.79 35.85
N ILE A 315 4.21 10.03 34.81
CA ILE A 315 3.64 10.50 33.54
C ILE A 315 2.16 10.14 33.52
N LYS A 316 1.30 11.14 33.39
CA LYS A 316 -0.15 10.93 33.22
C LYS A 316 -0.46 10.63 31.76
N CYS A 317 -1.39 9.71 31.50
CA CYS A 317 -1.78 9.29 30.17
C CYS A 317 -3.29 9.22 30.04
N GLN A 318 -3.81 9.63 28.90
CA GLN A 318 -5.17 9.34 28.47
C GLN A 318 -5.26 7.91 27.94
N GLN A 319 -6.17 7.12 28.47
CA GLN A 319 -6.45 5.80 27.93
C GLN A 319 -7.46 5.90 26.78
N VAL A 320 -7.14 5.21 25.68
CA VAL A 320 -7.95 5.23 24.46
C VAL A 320 -8.18 3.82 23.92
N HIS A 321 -9.30 3.63 23.20
CA HIS A 321 -9.53 2.46 22.38
C HIS A 321 -9.16 2.73 20.92
N LEU A 322 -8.60 1.71 20.27
CA LEU A 322 -8.25 1.69 18.85
C LEU A 322 -9.33 0.96 18.06
N TYR A 323 -9.95 1.64 17.10
CA TYR A 323 -11.00 1.07 16.26
C TYR A 323 -10.54 0.95 14.81
N VAL A 324 -10.93 -0.16 14.17
CA VAL A 324 -10.76 -0.45 12.74
C VAL A 324 -12.11 -0.53 12.04
N GLY A 325 -12.12 -0.38 10.72
CA GLY A 325 -13.31 -0.50 9.90
C GLY A 325 -13.81 -1.96 9.85
N TYR A 326 -15.12 -2.12 9.80
CA TYR A 326 -15.78 -3.42 9.70
C TYR A 326 -16.70 -3.47 8.49
N ASN A 327 -16.63 -4.57 7.72
CA ASN A 327 -17.49 -4.80 6.58
C ASN A 327 -18.28 -6.10 6.76
N ILE A 328 -19.55 -5.96 7.15
CA ILE A 328 -20.46 -7.08 7.42
C ILE A 328 -20.52 -8.11 6.28
N LYS A 329 -20.45 -7.68 5.03
CA LYS A 329 -20.57 -8.59 3.87
C LYS A 329 -19.33 -9.47 3.67
N ARG A 330 -18.15 -8.94 4.00
CA ARG A 330 -16.89 -9.65 3.83
C ARG A 330 -16.48 -10.38 5.09
N ASP A 331 -16.68 -9.76 6.26
CA ASP A 331 -16.19 -10.25 7.55
C ASP A 331 -17.21 -11.18 8.24
N ASN A 332 -18.19 -11.66 7.48
CA ASN A 332 -19.34 -12.44 7.97
C ASN A 332 -18.96 -13.84 8.53
N THR A 333 -17.78 -14.34 8.21
CA THR A 333 -17.24 -15.60 8.75
C THR A 333 -16.93 -15.49 10.25
N THR A 334 -16.62 -14.29 10.74
CA THR A 334 -16.37 -14.00 12.16
C THR A 334 -17.64 -13.67 12.93
N ASP A 335 -18.80 -13.58 12.26
CA ASP A 335 -20.07 -13.11 12.83
C ASP A 335 -20.68 -14.11 13.84
N PHE A 336 -20.29 -15.39 13.77
CA PHE A 336 -20.82 -16.40 14.68
C PHE A 336 -20.32 -16.20 16.11
N THR A 337 -19.04 -15.96 16.30
CA THR A 337 -18.44 -15.72 17.63
C THR A 337 -19.01 -14.45 18.25
N TRP A 338 -19.17 -13.38 17.46
CA TRP A 338 -19.76 -12.12 17.91
C TRP A 338 -21.25 -12.25 18.24
N LYS A 339 -22.02 -13.05 17.48
CA LYS A 339 -23.43 -13.33 17.78
C LYS A 339 -23.59 -14.10 19.09
N VAL A 340 -22.75 -15.10 19.33
CA VAL A 340 -22.75 -15.87 20.56
C VAL A 340 -22.38 -15.03 21.77
N MET A 341 -21.46 -14.05 21.59
CA MET A 341 -21.05 -13.11 22.62
C MET A 341 -22.06 -11.98 22.86
N GLY A 342 -23.20 -11.99 22.19
CA GLY A 342 -24.25 -10.98 22.38
C GLY A 342 -23.98 -9.62 21.77
N TYR A 343 -22.95 -9.48 20.94
CA TYR A 343 -22.62 -8.25 20.26
C TYR A 343 -23.38 -8.13 18.94
N ASP A 344 -24.42 -7.33 18.87
CA ASP A 344 -25.11 -7.01 17.62
C ASP A 344 -24.33 -5.96 16.82
N ASN A 345 -23.39 -6.42 16.00
CA ASN A 345 -22.53 -5.57 15.17
C ASN A 345 -23.17 -5.18 13.82
N ARG A 346 -24.40 -5.59 13.52
CA ARG A 346 -25.09 -5.30 12.26
C ARG A 346 -25.26 -3.84 11.94
N LYS A 347 -25.06 -2.95 12.92
CA LYS A 347 -25.11 -1.49 12.77
C LYS A 347 -23.77 -0.80 12.95
N LYS A 348 -22.66 -1.53 13.27
CA LYS A 348 -21.36 -0.93 13.52
C LYS A 348 -20.51 -1.03 12.25
N ASN A 349 -20.02 0.11 11.78
CA ASN A 349 -19.04 0.21 10.70
C ASN A 349 -17.59 0.10 11.22
N GLU A 350 -17.40 -0.03 12.52
CA GLU A 350 -16.09 -0.05 13.19
C GLU A 350 -16.14 -0.99 14.40
N ILE A 351 -15.07 -1.74 14.59
CA ILE A 351 -14.85 -2.66 15.73
C ILE A 351 -13.55 -2.33 16.42
N LEU A 352 -13.35 -2.83 17.65
CA LEU A 352 -12.07 -2.78 18.34
C LEU A 352 -11.02 -3.55 17.55
N PHE A 353 -9.80 -3.02 17.51
CA PHE A 353 -8.67 -3.72 16.90
C PHE A 353 -8.26 -4.89 17.77
N ASN A 354 -8.57 -6.07 17.32
CA ASN A 354 -8.29 -7.32 18.03
C ASN A 354 -7.88 -8.39 17.02
N PRO A 355 -6.61 -8.36 16.55
CA PRO A 355 -6.13 -9.34 15.59
C PRO A 355 -6.15 -10.73 16.23
N PRO A 356 -6.38 -11.81 15.43
CA PRO A 356 -6.37 -13.17 15.90
C PRO A 356 -5.08 -13.51 16.65
N PHE A 357 -5.18 -14.35 17.68
CA PHE A 357 -4.05 -14.87 18.48
C PHE A 357 -3.22 -13.80 19.21
N GLU A 358 -3.77 -12.62 19.42
CA GLU A 358 -3.13 -11.55 20.20
C GLU A 358 -3.84 -11.33 21.54
N ASP A 359 -3.18 -10.56 22.42
CA ASP A 359 -3.76 -10.18 23.71
C ASP A 359 -5.03 -9.35 23.50
N ASP A 360 -6.10 -9.73 24.20
CA ASP A 360 -7.41 -9.08 24.13
C ASP A 360 -7.37 -7.56 24.47
N SER A 361 -6.27 -7.06 25.01
CA SER A 361 -6.07 -5.65 25.36
C SER A 361 -5.24 -4.86 24.35
N LEU A 362 -4.81 -5.45 23.22
CA LEU A 362 -4.01 -4.76 22.19
C LEU A 362 -4.70 -3.51 21.62
N HIS A 363 -6.04 -3.47 21.67
CA HIS A 363 -6.85 -2.31 21.30
C HIS A 363 -6.83 -1.17 22.33
N ILE A 364 -6.19 -1.35 23.47
CA ILE A 364 -6.08 -0.32 24.54
C ILE A 364 -4.72 0.34 24.44
N CYS A 365 -4.71 1.66 24.35
CA CYS A 365 -3.49 2.45 24.31
C CYS A 365 -3.52 3.58 25.32
N ASN A 366 -2.37 3.85 25.96
CA ASN A 366 -2.17 4.97 26.88
C ASN A 366 -1.30 6.03 26.21
N ILE A 367 -1.88 7.19 25.89
CA ILE A 367 -1.16 8.30 25.24
C ILE A 367 -0.69 9.30 26.31
N PRO A 368 0.63 9.57 26.41
CA PRO A 368 1.16 10.47 27.41
C PRO A 368 0.67 11.90 27.27
N LEU A 369 0.34 12.55 28.41
CA LEU A 369 0.01 13.97 28.49
C LEU A 369 1.31 14.79 28.61
N THR A 370 1.55 15.65 27.66
CA THR A 370 2.64 16.63 27.66
C THR A 370 2.04 18.01 27.93
N ARG A 371 2.34 18.62 29.10
CA ARG A 371 1.76 19.90 29.51
C ARG A 371 0.22 19.90 29.44
N ASN A 372 -0.39 18.82 29.91
CA ASN A 372 -1.86 18.56 29.87
C ASN A 372 -2.47 18.45 28.48
N LYS A 373 -1.67 18.23 27.44
CA LYS A 373 -2.10 17.98 26.05
C LYS A 373 -1.63 16.63 25.56
N LEU A 374 -2.43 15.99 24.75
CA LEU A 374 -2.08 14.81 23.98
C LEU A 374 -1.52 15.27 22.64
N LEU A 375 -0.31 14.89 22.31
CA LEU A 375 0.36 15.39 21.10
C LEU A 375 0.78 14.24 20.17
N CYS A 376 0.56 14.43 18.89
CA CYS A 376 1.12 13.58 17.85
C CYS A 376 2.64 13.71 17.77
N LEU A 377 3.32 12.62 17.45
CA LEU A 377 4.79 12.57 17.43
C LEU A 377 5.38 13.40 16.29
N LYS A 378 4.79 13.31 15.07
CA LYS A 378 5.34 13.86 13.83
C LYS A 378 5.09 15.37 13.71
N ASP A 379 3.85 15.80 13.82
CA ASP A 379 3.41 17.18 13.53
C ASP A 379 3.08 18.00 14.79
N LYS A 380 3.17 17.38 15.98
CA LYS A 380 2.82 18.00 17.27
C LYS A 380 1.38 18.49 17.37
N SER A 381 0.50 18.08 16.46
CA SER A 381 -0.92 18.37 16.53
C SER A 381 -1.55 17.72 17.76
N GLU A 382 -2.64 18.30 18.27
CA GLU A 382 -3.34 17.79 19.45
C GLU A 382 -4.22 16.59 19.09
N VAL A 383 -4.14 15.53 19.91
CA VAL A 383 -4.96 14.33 19.73
C VAL A 383 -6.33 14.55 20.35
N ASN A 384 -7.37 14.40 19.55
CA ASN A 384 -8.77 14.60 19.93
C ASN A 384 -9.58 13.30 19.88
N ASP A 385 -10.66 13.25 20.67
CA ASP A 385 -11.60 12.12 20.71
C ASP A 385 -12.28 11.90 19.36
N ASN A 386 -12.46 10.63 18.97
CA ASN A 386 -13.20 10.19 17.78
C ASN A 386 -12.60 10.62 16.42
N ILE A 387 -11.32 10.90 16.36
CA ILE A 387 -10.57 11.25 15.13
C ILE A 387 -9.70 10.07 14.67
N ILE A 388 -9.38 10.00 13.38
CA ILE A 388 -8.51 8.98 12.79
C ILE A 388 -7.08 9.48 12.86
N TYR A 389 -6.18 8.61 13.39
CA TYR A 389 -4.77 8.87 13.50
C TYR A 389 -3.96 7.77 12.85
N GLU A 390 -2.89 8.14 12.17
CA GLU A 390 -1.82 7.24 11.79
C GLU A 390 -1.03 6.88 13.03
N MET A 391 -1.02 5.60 13.40
CA MET A 391 -0.39 5.09 14.62
C MET A 391 0.80 4.19 14.28
N ARG A 392 1.91 4.38 14.98
CA ARG A 392 3.08 3.51 14.92
C ARG A 392 3.13 2.62 16.17
N TYR A 393 3.46 1.36 15.97
CA TYR A 393 3.77 0.46 17.07
C TYR A 393 5.26 0.50 17.39
N ILE A 394 5.62 0.68 18.67
CA ILE A 394 6.99 0.72 19.18
C ILE A 394 7.13 -0.39 20.21
N PRO A 395 7.70 -1.55 19.86
CA PRO A 395 7.76 -2.73 20.73
C PRO A 395 8.51 -2.48 22.04
N GLU A 396 9.50 -1.58 22.03
CA GLU A 396 10.34 -1.25 23.19
C GLU A 396 9.60 -0.46 24.27
N ASN A 397 8.45 0.11 23.94
CA ASN A 397 7.63 0.78 24.95
C ASN A 397 6.94 -0.25 25.87
N PRO A 398 6.66 0.11 27.13
CA PRO A 398 5.91 -0.76 28.04
C PRO A 398 4.55 -1.16 27.45
N PHE A 399 4.05 -2.33 27.84
CA PHE A 399 2.75 -2.82 27.39
C PHE A 399 1.63 -1.78 27.62
N GLY A 400 0.77 -1.61 26.60
CA GLY A 400 -0.27 -0.58 26.57
C GLY A 400 0.21 0.84 26.22
N TYR A 401 1.53 1.02 25.97
CA TYR A 401 2.13 2.29 25.53
C TYR A 401 2.86 2.17 24.18
N GLN A 402 2.74 1.02 23.52
CA GLN A 402 3.44 0.74 22.27
C GLN A 402 2.87 1.50 21.09
N TRP A 403 1.56 1.76 21.06
CA TRP A 403 0.94 2.54 20.01
C TRP A 403 1.15 4.04 20.23
N VAL A 404 1.73 4.72 19.24
CA VAL A 404 2.05 6.15 19.31
C VAL A 404 1.41 6.88 18.13
N PRO A 405 0.59 7.93 18.36
CA PRO A 405 -0.01 8.72 17.28
C PRO A 405 1.05 9.55 16.57
N LEU A 406 1.13 9.44 15.25
CA LEU A 406 2.05 10.21 14.42
C LEU A 406 1.45 11.52 13.94
N ARG A 407 0.25 11.46 13.38
CA ARG A 407 -0.51 12.62 12.84
C ARG A 407 -1.99 12.27 12.69
N ALA A 408 -2.83 13.28 12.63
CA ALA A 408 -4.22 13.13 12.24
C ALA A 408 -4.37 12.79 10.75
N ARG A 409 -5.33 11.95 10.41
CA ARG A 409 -5.69 11.58 9.03
C ARG A 409 -6.98 12.29 8.63
N GLU A 410 -6.89 13.61 8.48
CA GLU A 410 -8.03 14.45 8.06
C GLU A 410 -8.54 14.13 6.65
N ASP A 411 -7.67 13.51 5.84
CA ASP A 411 -7.99 13.01 4.51
C ASP A 411 -8.87 11.76 4.49
N LYS A 412 -9.03 11.08 5.65
CA LYS A 412 -9.78 9.84 5.78
C LYS A 412 -11.08 9.99 6.54
N THR A 413 -12.14 9.39 6.02
CA THR A 413 -13.45 9.30 6.71
C THR A 413 -13.61 8.01 7.50
N ARG A 414 -12.79 6.97 7.19
CA ARG A 414 -12.78 5.66 7.85
C ARG A 414 -11.37 5.25 8.22
N PRO A 415 -11.17 4.55 9.35
CA PRO A 415 -9.89 3.96 9.69
C PRO A 415 -9.52 2.84 8.71
N ASN A 416 -8.35 2.24 8.87
CA ASN A 416 -8.04 1.03 8.13
C ASN A 416 -9.11 -0.02 8.41
N ASP A 417 -9.44 -0.76 7.36
CA ASP A 417 -10.33 -1.90 7.47
C ASP A 417 -9.67 -3.02 8.30
N SER A 418 -10.45 -3.83 9.02
CA SER A 418 -9.96 -4.89 9.91
C SER A 418 -8.93 -5.79 9.21
N HIS A 419 -9.24 -6.31 8.05
CA HIS A 419 -8.34 -7.17 7.29
C HIS A 419 -7.04 -6.45 6.87
N THR A 420 -7.13 -5.18 6.50
CA THR A 420 -5.93 -4.37 6.20
C THR A 420 -5.09 -4.15 7.46
N ALA A 421 -5.74 -3.86 8.58
CA ALA A 421 -5.06 -3.64 9.86
C ALA A 421 -4.36 -4.93 10.35
N ASP A 422 -5.01 -6.09 10.24
CA ASP A 422 -4.43 -7.39 10.59
C ASP A 422 -3.22 -7.73 9.72
N ASN A 423 -3.31 -7.49 8.40
CA ASN A 423 -2.19 -7.71 7.49
C ASN A 423 -1.00 -6.79 7.82
N VAL A 424 -1.25 -5.51 8.13
CA VAL A 424 -0.17 -4.60 8.55
C VAL A 424 0.38 -5.01 9.92
N TRP A 425 -0.48 -5.44 10.86
CA TRP A 425 -0.04 -5.96 12.14
C TRP A 425 0.92 -7.14 11.98
N ASN A 426 0.59 -8.10 11.12
CA ASN A 426 1.48 -9.21 10.78
C ASN A 426 2.85 -8.73 10.26
N THR A 427 2.90 -7.65 9.46
CA THR A 427 4.17 -7.08 9.01
C THR A 427 4.92 -6.33 10.12
N ILE A 428 4.24 -5.85 11.13
CA ILE A 428 4.85 -5.24 12.34
C ILE A 428 5.42 -6.33 13.25
N LYS A 429 4.66 -7.39 13.48
CA LYS A 429 5.04 -8.52 14.34
C LYS A 429 6.16 -9.36 13.74
N TYR A 430 6.07 -9.63 12.44
CA TYR A 430 7.04 -10.43 11.66
C TYR A 430 7.63 -9.61 10.51
N PRO A 431 8.51 -8.66 10.80
CA PRO A 431 8.96 -7.70 9.79
C PRO A 431 9.92 -8.32 8.78
N VAL A 432 9.75 -7.95 7.53
CA VAL A 432 10.79 -8.13 6.50
C VAL A 432 11.81 -7.02 6.66
N THR A 433 12.99 -7.33 7.21
CA THR A 433 14.02 -6.35 7.49
C THR A 433 14.77 -5.88 6.24
N GLU A 434 15.42 -4.72 6.30
CA GLU A 434 16.31 -4.27 5.22
C GLU A 434 17.42 -5.29 4.95
N LYS A 435 17.97 -5.94 5.99
CA LYS A 435 19.01 -6.96 5.84
C LYS A 435 18.54 -8.15 4.99
N MET A 436 17.29 -8.59 5.17
CA MET A 436 16.66 -9.62 4.33
C MET A 436 16.57 -9.16 2.88
N ILE A 437 16.02 -7.94 2.66
CA ILE A 437 15.80 -7.37 1.31
C ILE A 437 17.11 -7.20 0.52
N ILE A 438 18.21 -6.89 1.18
CA ILE A 438 19.51 -6.71 0.53
C ILE A 438 20.39 -7.95 0.52
N GLY A 439 19.88 -9.08 1.01
CA GLY A 439 20.59 -10.38 1.00
C GLY A 439 21.72 -10.49 2.02
N LYS A 440 21.66 -9.75 3.11
CA LYS A 440 22.61 -9.83 4.24
C LYS A 440 22.14 -10.74 5.38
N GLU A 441 20.99 -11.34 5.24
CA GLU A 441 20.40 -12.27 6.21
C GLU A 441 20.05 -13.59 5.51
N ASP A 442 20.21 -14.72 6.20
CA ASP A 442 19.85 -16.03 5.65
C ASP A 442 18.34 -16.19 5.64
N LEU A 443 17.77 -16.49 4.47
CA LEU A 443 16.35 -16.68 4.26
C LEU A 443 15.90 -18.14 4.34
N THR A 444 16.79 -19.07 4.63
CA THR A 444 16.49 -20.52 4.59
C THR A 444 15.62 -20.98 5.76
N ASN A 445 15.59 -20.24 6.86
CA ASN A 445 14.84 -20.56 8.09
C ASN A 445 13.89 -19.43 8.49
N LEU A 446 13.08 -18.93 7.53
CA LEU A 446 12.17 -17.81 7.77
C LEU A 446 10.89 -18.15 8.51
N VAL A 447 10.65 -19.39 8.86
CA VAL A 447 9.50 -19.77 9.68
C VAL A 447 9.89 -19.55 11.13
N HIS A 448 9.43 -18.45 11.73
CA HIS A 448 9.49 -18.29 13.19
C HIS A 448 8.72 -19.44 13.84
N GLU A 449 9.26 -20.02 14.91
CA GLU A 449 8.63 -21.11 15.64
C GLU A 449 7.21 -20.73 16.08
N ASP A 450 7.02 -19.51 16.57
CA ASP A 450 5.72 -18.97 16.96
C ASP A 450 4.70 -18.96 15.80
N LYS A 451 5.14 -18.60 14.58
CA LYS A 451 4.26 -18.62 13.41
C LYS A 451 3.95 -20.03 12.92
N LYS A 452 4.83 -20.99 13.20
CA LYS A 452 4.59 -22.40 12.88
C LYS A 452 3.50 -22.97 13.76
N GLU A 453 3.50 -22.65 15.05
CA GLU A 453 2.43 -23.02 15.98
C GLU A 453 1.10 -22.37 15.57
N GLU A 454 1.07 -21.07 15.24
CA GLU A 454 -0.12 -20.36 14.75
C GLU A 454 -0.67 -20.96 13.45
N LEU A 455 0.22 -21.34 12.50
CA LEU A 455 -0.19 -21.95 11.22
C LEU A 455 -0.69 -23.40 11.40
N GLU A 456 -0.09 -24.17 12.29
CA GLU A 456 -0.53 -25.50 12.64
C GLU A 456 -1.92 -25.45 13.32
N GLU A 457 -2.14 -24.50 14.22
CA GLU A 457 -3.42 -24.25 14.88
C GLU A 457 -4.48 -23.76 13.87
N TYR A 458 -4.12 -22.84 12.94
CA TYR A 458 -5.03 -22.36 11.89
C TYR A 458 -5.40 -23.47 10.88
N SER A 459 -4.45 -24.32 10.50
CA SER A 459 -4.70 -25.47 9.62
C SER A 459 -5.64 -26.49 10.30
N TYR A 460 -5.47 -26.72 11.58
CA TYR A 460 -6.34 -27.57 12.39
C TYR A 460 -7.78 -27.04 12.41
N TYR A 461 -7.97 -25.72 12.56
CA TYR A 461 -9.32 -25.10 12.50
C TYR A 461 -9.93 -25.11 11.09
N GLN A 462 -9.14 -24.99 10.03
CA GLN A 462 -9.63 -25.11 8.65
C GLN A 462 -10.07 -26.54 8.31
N GLU A 463 -9.30 -27.56 8.71
CA GLU A 463 -9.63 -28.96 8.51
C GLU A 463 -10.91 -29.34 9.23
N TYR A 464 -11.15 -28.79 10.43
CA TYR A 464 -12.40 -28.97 11.18
C TYR A 464 -13.59 -28.20 10.62
N SER A 465 -13.38 -27.08 9.94
CA SER A 465 -14.47 -26.23 9.39
C SER A 465 -15.08 -26.79 8.10
N GLU A 466 -14.38 -27.66 7.40
CA GLU A 466 -14.88 -28.27 6.15
C GLU A 466 -15.71 -29.54 6.35
N GLU A 467 -15.63 -30.21 7.52
CA GLU A 467 -16.29 -31.51 7.77
C GLU A 467 -17.37 -31.51 8.87
N THR A 468 -17.64 -30.37 9.53
CA THR A 468 -18.44 -30.47 10.77
C THR A 468 -19.81 -29.81 10.68
N ASP A 469 -20.79 -30.56 11.10
CA ASP A 469 -22.10 -30.03 11.45
C ASP A 469 -22.02 -29.10 12.69
N LEU A 470 -23.04 -28.28 12.87
CA LEU A 470 -23.15 -27.27 13.92
C LEU A 470 -22.87 -27.81 15.34
N ASP A 471 -23.22 -29.08 15.61
CA ASP A 471 -23.05 -29.73 16.94
C ASP A 471 -21.58 -30.00 17.27
N SER A 472 -20.77 -30.31 16.27
CA SER A 472 -19.34 -30.55 16.47
C SER A 472 -18.61 -29.24 16.75
N CYS A 473 -18.96 -28.14 16.04
CA CYS A 473 -18.43 -26.79 16.32
C CYS A 473 -18.80 -26.33 17.74
N LEU A 474 -20.02 -26.60 18.20
CA LEU A 474 -20.47 -26.25 19.55
C LEU A 474 -19.74 -27.07 20.64
N ARG A 475 -19.33 -28.31 20.39
CA ARG A 475 -18.55 -29.13 21.33
C ARG A 475 -17.11 -28.59 21.47
N VAL A 476 -16.47 -28.26 20.38
CA VAL A 476 -15.11 -27.69 20.41
C VAL A 476 -15.12 -26.34 21.16
N PHE A 477 -16.08 -25.47 20.87
CA PHE A 477 -16.25 -24.21 21.57
C PHE A 477 -16.59 -24.39 23.06
N HIS A 478 -17.42 -25.36 23.41
CA HIS A 478 -17.74 -25.69 24.81
C HIS A 478 -16.50 -26.16 25.58
N ASN A 479 -15.67 -26.99 24.97
CA ASN A 479 -14.43 -27.46 25.58
C ASN A 479 -13.41 -26.31 25.76
N TYR A 480 -13.27 -25.46 24.76
CA TYR A 480 -12.41 -24.25 24.83
C TYR A 480 -12.82 -23.30 25.97
N LEU A 481 -14.14 -23.03 26.11
CA LEU A 481 -14.64 -22.21 27.22
C LEU A 481 -14.44 -22.88 28.57
N LYS A 482 -14.59 -24.22 28.64
CA LYS A 482 -14.39 -24.96 29.87
C LYS A 482 -12.94 -24.90 30.37
N ASP A 483 -11.98 -24.98 29.44
CA ASP A 483 -10.56 -24.90 29.78
C ASP A 483 -10.14 -23.46 30.18
N LYS A 484 -10.77 -22.41 29.61
CA LYS A 484 -10.51 -21.01 29.96
C LYS A 484 -11.23 -20.52 31.22
N LEU A 485 -12.33 -21.16 31.61
CA LEU A 485 -13.11 -20.76 32.80
C LEU A 485 -12.72 -21.53 34.07
N ILE A 486 -11.87 -22.56 33.98
CA ILE A 486 -11.43 -23.41 35.11
C ILE A 486 -9.99 -23.05 35.53
N ASN A 487 -9.26 -22.25 34.79
CA ASN A 487 -7.98 -21.64 35.13
C ASN A 487 -8.14 -20.12 35.32
#